data_e380b0912309828bd7af2b6985904639
#
_entry.id   e380b0912309828bd7af2b6985904639
#
_cell.length_a   1.000
_cell.length_b   1.000
_cell.length_c   1.000
_cell.angle_alpha   90.00
_cell.angle_beta   90.00
_cell.angle_gamma   90.00
#
_symmetry.space_group_name_H-M   'P 1'
#
loop_
_entity.id
_entity.type
_entity.pdbx_description
1 polymer ?
#
loop_
_entity_poly.entity_id
_entity_poly.type
_entity_poly.pdbx_seq_one_letter_code
_entity_poly.pdbx_strand_id
1 'polypeptide(L)'
;FDDNPVPHGVNGSLWTILVEAWLYACMALLMCLGVARHKNLLSMVCLVAVLCFIAFPEELLPWMVRGDIFMTPSLVGCFILGILFYTNSQWIPLSPAIGLILLVVTALSFPTAWFAWLFYFSFAYGVLLLAFHPSVQLPSLNSRSDYSYGVYVFAFPIQQTIVSVLRIDNPLLLFAIAYPVILMMSALSWHYVESRALAWKVKFK
;
A
#
# COMPACT_ATOMS: atom_id res chain seq x y z
N PHE A 1 25.87 -7.20 -1.13
CA PHE A 1 25.37 -5.90 -1.63
C PHE A 1 25.90 -4.70 -0.81
N ASP A 2 27.10 -4.84 -0.23
CA ASP A 2 27.65 -3.82 0.69
C ASP A 2 28.03 -2.53 -0.04
N ASP A 3 28.40 -2.63 -1.30
CA ASP A 3 28.76 -1.49 -2.17
C ASP A 3 27.56 -0.87 -2.92
N ASN A 4 26.35 -1.40 -2.70
CA ASN A 4 25.15 -0.88 -3.37
C ASN A 4 24.60 0.37 -2.65
N PRO A 5 23.83 1.22 -3.36
CA PRO A 5 23.18 2.40 -2.74
C PRO A 5 22.30 2.09 -1.52
N VAL A 6 21.76 0.86 -1.45
CA VAL A 6 21.06 0.34 -0.28
C VAL A 6 21.86 -0.88 0.24
N PRO A 7 22.85 -0.66 1.12
CA PRO A 7 23.71 -1.72 1.62
C PRO A 7 22.93 -2.70 2.52
N HIS A 8 23.41 -3.94 2.59
CA HIS A 8 22.87 -5.02 3.43
C HIS A 8 21.43 -5.46 3.15
N GLY A 9 20.70 -4.79 2.26
CA GLY A 9 19.33 -5.12 1.90
C GLY A 9 19.24 -6.16 0.77
N VAL A 10 18.84 -7.41 1.08
CA VAL A 10 18.55 -8.41 0.04
C VAL A 10 17.21 -8.15 -0.62
N ASN A 11 16.19 -7.89 0.15
CA ASN A 11 14.86 -7.51 -0.35
C ASN A 11 14.21 -6.47 0.57
N GLY A 12 14.40 -5.20 0.20
CA GLY A 12 13.85 -4.07 0.92
C GLY A 12 12.33 -3.90 0.78
N SER A 13 11.67 -4.64 -0.13
CA SER A 13 10.21 -4.54 -0.26
C SER A 13 9.45 -5.32 0.84
N LEU A 14 10.06 -6.36 1.41
CA LEU A 14 9.36 -7.28 2.32
C LEU A 14 9.01 -6.69 3.70
N TRP A 15 9.56 -5.56 4.09
CA TRP A 15 9.27 -4.95 5.39
C TRP A 15 7.80 -4.55 5.56
N THR A 16 7.11 -4.16 4.48
CA THR A 16 5.69 -3.78 4.54
C THR A 16 4.79 -4.98 4.83
N ILE A 17 5.19 -6.18 4.41
CA ILE A 17 4.44 -7.42 4.66
C ILE A 17 4.28 -7.67 6.16
N LEU A 18 5.31 -7.36 6.96
CA LEU A 18 5.23 -7.51 8.41
C LEU A 18 4.19 -6.55 9.01
N VAL A 19 4.17 -5.30 8.55
CA VAL A 19 3.18 -4.29 8.97
C VAL A 19 1.78 -4.73 8.56
N GLU A 20 1.60 -5.19 7.33
CA GLU A 20 0.33 -5.71 6.84
C GLU A 20 -0.17 -6.90 7.66
N ALA A 21 0.72 -7.87 7.97
CA ALA A 21 0.36 -9.02 8.80
C ALA A 21 -0.14 -8.59 10.19
N TRP A 22 0.50 -7.60 10.81
CA TRP A 22 0.03 -7.02 12.06
C TRP A 22 -1.33 -6.35 11.94
N LEU A 23 -1.56 -5.57 10.88
CA LEU A 23 -2.84 -4.92 10.62
C LEU A 23 -3.97 -5.95 10.40
N TYR A 24 -3.68 -7.02 9.66
CA TYR A 24 -4.63 -8.12 9.49
C TYR A 24 -4.91 -8.87 10.80
N ALA A 25 -3.89 -9.08 11.63
CA ALA A 25 -4.08 -9.69 12.95
C ALA A 25 -4.95 -8.80 13.86
N CYS A 26 -4.74 -7.49 13.85
CA CYS A 26 -5.59 -6.52 14.55
C CYS A 26 -7.04 -6.57 14.05
N MET A 27 -7.24 -6.61 12.73
CA MET A 27 -8.59 -6.73 12.15
C MET A 27 -9.25 -8.05 12.52
N ALA A 28 -8.52 -9.17 12.49
CA ALA A 28 -9.03 -10.47 12.94
C ALA A 28 -9.46 -10.43 14.41
N LEU A 29 -8.67 -9.79 15.28
CA LEU A 29 -9.01 -9.60 16.69
C LEU A 29 -10.30 -8.77 16.84
N LEU A 30 -10.42 -7.65 16.12
CA LEU A 30 -11.63 -6.82 16.12
C LEU A 30 -12.85 -7.59 15.62
N MET A 31 -12.67 -8.52 14.66
CA MET A 31 -13.73 -9.43 14.22
C MET A 31 -14.12 -10.42 15.31
N CYS A 32 -13.15 -11.05 15.98
CA CYS A 32 -13.41 -12.00 17.09
C CYS A 32 -14.12 -11.31 18.27
N LEU A 33 -13.76 -10.07 18.57
CA LEU A 33 -14.41 -9.25 19.60
C LEU A 33 -15.80 -8.72 19.18
N GLY A 34 -16.24 -8.97 17.94
CA GLY A 34 -17.51 -8.51 17.41
C GLY A 34 -17.55 -7.05 16.97
N VAL A 35 -16.47 -6.27 17.19
CA VAL A 35 -16.39 -4.84 16.85
C VAL A 35 -16.57 -4.63 15.34
N ALA A 36 -15.91 -5.45 14.52
CA ALA A 36 -15.96 -5.32 13.07
C ALA A 36 -17.33 -5.70 12.46
N ARG A 37 -18.24 -6.30 13.23
CA ARG A 37 -19.63 -6.59 12.80
C ARG A 37 -20.50 -5.31 12.78
N HIS A 38 -20.11 -4.31 13.55
CA HIS A 38 -20.86 -3.05 13.70
C HIS A 38 -20.08 -1.91 13.04
N LYS A 39 -20.49 -1.50 11.83
CA LYS A 39 -19.80 -0.46 11.05
C LYS A 39 -19.52 0.82 11.83
N ASN A 40 -20.51 1.29 12.61
CA ASN A 40 -20.37 2.50 13.42
C ASN A 40 -19.32 2.34 14.53
N LEU A 41 -19.30 1.18 15.21
CA LEU A 41 -18.32 0.90 16.26
C LEU A 41 -16.90 0.78 15.67
N LEU A 42 -16.75 0.10 14.56
CA LEU A 42 -15.48 -0.01 13.85
C LEU A 42 -15.00 1.37 13.38
N SER A 43 -15.90 2.20 12.84
CA SER A 43 -15.58 3.56 12.43
C SER A 43 -15.14 4.42 13.64
N MET A 44 -15.81 4.31 14.79
CA MET A 44 -15.40 5.01 16.03
C MET A 44 -14.01 4.57 16.49
N VAL A 45 -13.73 3.26 16.52
CA VAL A 45 -12.41 2.75 16.90
C VAL A 45 -11.31 3.28 15.97
N CYS A 46 -11.56 3.27 14.67
CA CYS A 46 -10.64 3.83 13.69
C CYS A 46 -10.43 5.35 13.86
N LEU A 47 -11.51 6.10 14.12
CA LEU A 47 -11.42 7.54 14.35
C LEU A 47 -10.60 7.85 15.61
N VAL A 48 -10.87 7.12 16.71
CA VAL A 48 -10.09 7.25 17.96
C VAL A 48 -8.62 6.94 17.71
N ALA A 49 -8.32 5.88 16.94
CA ALA A 49 -6.94 5.56 16.59
C ALA A 49 -6.24 6.69 15.81
N VAL A 50 -6.93 7.30 14.84
CA VAL A 50 -6.40 8.48 14.12
C VAL A 50 -6.18 9.66 15.06
N LEU A 51 -7.14 9.96 15.94
CA LEU A 51 -7.02 11.06 16.89
C LEU A 51 -5.87 10.84 17.88
N CYS A 52 -5.70 9.60 18.38
CA CYS A 52 -4.56 9.23 19.22
C CYS A 52 -3.24 9.42 18.48
N PHE A 53 -3.19 9.04 17.19
CA PHE A 53 -2.00 9.22 16.36
C PHE A 53 -1.62 10.68 16.15
N ILE A 54 -2.64 11.57 16.02
CA ILE A 54 -2.44 13.01 15.88
C ILE A 54 -2.03 13.63 17.21
N ALA A 55 -2.65 13.19 18.33
CA ALA A 55 -2.41 13.77 19.65
C ALA A 55 -1.08 13.33 20.30
N PHE A 56 -0.65 12.10 20.03
CA PHE A 56 0.49 11.46 20.67
C PHE A 56 1.46 10.84 19.65
N PRO A 57 1.96 11.62 18.69
CA PRO A 57 2.81 11.07 17.63
C PRO A 57 4.15 10.55 18.19
N GLU A 58 4.73 11.22 19.22
CA GLU A 58 6.03 10.88 19.76
C GLU A 58 6.00 9.60 20.62
N GLU A 59 4.88 9.30 21.27
CA GLU A 59 4.71 8.11 22.11
C GLU A 59 4.36 6.87 21.30
N LEU A 60 3.57 7.03 20.23
CA LEU A 60 3.10 5.90 19.42
C LEU A 60 4.08 5.50 18.31
N LEU A 61 4.78 6.47 17.73
CA LEU A 61 5.77 6.26 16.67
C LEU A 61 6.90 5.31 17.05
N PRO A 62 7.56 5.42 18.23
CA PRO A 62 8.69 4.56 18.59
C PRO A 62 8.35 3.06 18.68
N TRP A 63 7.10 2.74 19.01
CA TRP A 63 6.62 1.35 19.05
C TRP A 63 6.37 0.76 17.66
N MET A 64 6.07 1.63 16.70
CA MET A 64 5.79 1.25 15.30
C MET A 64 7.02 1.34 14.42
N VAL A 65 8.02 2.13 14.82
CA VAL A 65 9.21 2.43 14.04
C VAL A 65 10.43 1.85 14.73
N ARG A 66 10.63 0.56 14.61
CA ARG A 66 11.93 -0.05 14.94
C ARG A 66 12.79 -0.03 13.66
N GLY A 67 13.56 1.05 13.48
CA GLY A 67 14.40 1.28 12.31
C GLY A 67 13.98 2.55 11.55
N ASP A 68 14.80 3.04 10.64
CA ASP A 68 14.69 4.28 9.86
C ASP A 68 13.42 4.38 8.96
N ILE A 69 12.29 3.88 9.43
CA ILE A 69 11.10 3.69 8.60
C ILE A 69 10.09 4.79 8.90
N PHE A 70 10.34 5.97 8.33
CA PHE A 70 9.37 7.07 8.24
C PHE A 70 8.03 6.68 7.56
N MET A 71 7.94 5.49 7.00
CA MET A 71 6.79 5.07 6.19
C MET A 71 5.74 4.24 6.95
N THR A 72 6.05 3.71 8.13
CA THR A 72 5.08 2.88 8.88
C THR A 72 3.81 3.64 9.28
N PRO A 73 3.88 4.89 9.76
CA PRO A 73 2.68 5.68 10.08
C PRO A 73 1.77 5.91 8.89
N SER A 74 2.35 6.11 7.70
CA SER A 74 1.61 6.30 6.47
C SER A 74 0.85 5.05 6.03
N LEU A 75 1.46 3.87 6.15
CA LEU A 75 0.80 2.60 5.82
C LEU A 75 -0.37 2.31 6.76
N VAL A 76 -0.17 2.48 8.06
CA VAL A 76 -1.23 2.33 9.07
C VAL A 76 -2.33 3.35 8.83
N GLY A 77 -1.98 4.61 8.56
CA GLY A 77 -2.92 5.67 8.24
C GLY A 77 -3.77 5.36 7.00
N CYS A 78 -3.14 4.92 5.90
CA CYS A 78 -3.85 4.52 4.69
C CYS A 78 -4.78 3.31 4.93
N PHE A 79 -4.34 2.33 5.74
CA PHE A 79 -5.17 1.18 6.10
C PHE A 79 -6.40 1.60 6.91
N ILE A 80 -6.22 2.45 7.92
CA ILE A 80 -7.33 3.00 8.72
C ILE A 80 -8.27 3.84 7.85
N LEU A 81 -7.74 4.69 6.96
CA LEU A 81 -8.54 5.45 6.01
C LEU A 81 -9.36 4.53 5.10
N GLY A 82 -8.79 3.43 4.62
CA GLY A 82 -9.51 2.43 3.84
C GLY A 82 -10.70 1.84 4.61
N ILE A 83 -10.52 1.52 5.89
CA ILE A 83 -11.62 1.05 6.76
C ILE A 83 -12.69 2.15 6.92
N LEU A 84 -12.28 3.39 7.19
CA LEU A 84 -13.21 4.51 7.35
C LEU A 84 -14.01 4.78 6.07
N PHE A 85 -13.39 4.73 4.92
CA PHE A 85 -14.08 4.86 3.63
C PHE A 85 -15.06 3.70 3.40
N TYR A 86 -14.67 2.47 3.72
CA TYR A 86 -15.55 1.31 3.59
C TYR A 86 -16.76 1.38 4.53
N THR A 87 -16.53 1.67 5.80
CA THR A 87 -17.62 1.73 6.81
C THR A 87 -18.59 2.86 6.53
N ASN A 88 -18.12 3.99 5.98
CA ASN A 88 -18.91 5.18 5.68
C ASN A 88 -19.21 5.35 4.18
N SER A 89 -19.08 4.30 3.38
CA SER A 89 -19.21 4.35 1.91
C SER A 89 -20.56 4.90 1.43
N GLN A 90 -21.62 4.75 2.22
CA GLN A 90 -22.95 5.31 1.92
C GLN A 90 -23.02 6.85 2.03
N TRP A 91 -22.09 7.47 2.77
CA TRP A 91 -22.05 8.92 3.00
C TRP A 91 -20.98 9.62 2.17
N ILE A 92 -20.04 8.88 1.62
CA ILE A 92 -18.89 9.42 0.90
C ILE A 92 -19.10 9.21 -0.61
N PRO A 93 -19.57 10.23 -1.35
CA PRO A 93 -19.75 10.12 -2.78
C PRO A 93 -18.39 10.07 -3.49
N LEU A 94 -18.21 9.13 -4.40
CA LEU A 94 -17.04 9.08 -5.28
C LEU A 94 -17.29 10.00 -6.48
N SER A 95 -16.78 11.22 -6.42
CA SER A 95 -16.96 12.25 -7.44
C SER A 95 -15.61 12.77 -7.96
N PRO A 96 -15.41 12.84 -9.29
CA PRO A 96 -14.21 13.44 -9.87
C PRO A 96 -14.00 14.91 -9.45
N ALA A 97 -15.09 15.65 -9.25
CA ALA A 97 -15.01 17.04 -8.78
C ALA A 97 -14.42 17.12 -7.37
N ILE A 98 -14.86 16.25 -6.45
CA ILE A 98 -14.31 16.18 -5.10
C ILE A 98 -12.84 15.76 -5.17
N GLY A 99 -12.50 14.77 -5.99
CA GLY A 99 -11.11 14.35 -6.22
C GLY A 99 -10.23 15.50 -6.69
N LEU A 100 -10.70 16.30 -7.64
CA LEU A 100 -9.98 17.48 -8.13
C LEU A 100 -9.81 18.55 -7.04
N ILE A 101 -10.86 18.85 -6.27
CA ILE A 101 -10.80 19.79 -5.14
C ILE A 101 -9.76 19.33 -4.12
N LEU A 102 -9.79 18.07 -3.72
CA LEU A 102 -8.83 17.49 -2.79
C LEU A 102 -7.40 17.62 -3.31
N LEU A 103 -7.18 17.37 -4.59
CA LEU A 103 -5.87 17.48 -5.24
C LEU A 103 -5.36 18.93 -5.22
N VAL A 104 -6.23 19.91 -5.56
CA VAL A 104 -5.90 21.33 -5.51
C VAL A 104 -5.60 21.79 -4.08
N VAL A 105 -6.45 21.41 -3.10
CA VAL A 105 -6.24 21.77 -1.69
C VAL A 105 -4.92 21.18 -1.18
N THR A 106 -4.62 19.93 -1.54
CA THR A 106 -3.34 19.31 -1.19
C THR A 106 -2.17 20.06 -1.79
N ALA A 107 -2.24 20.41 -3.07
CA ALA A 107 -1.17 21.18 -3.74
C ALA A 107 -0.97 22.56 -3.08
N LEU A 108 -2.05 23.26 -2.75
CA LEU A 108 -1.99 24.56 -2.06
C LEU A 108 -1.50 24.45 -0.62
N SER A 109 -1.64 23.31 0.03
CA SER A 109 -1.13 23.08 1.39
C SER A 109 0.39 22.89 1.45
N PHE A 110 1.05 22.69 0.33
CA PHE A 110 2.50 22.65 0.26
C PHE A 110 3.06 24.10 0.39
N PRO A 111 3.95 24.42 1.33
CA PRO A 111 4.80 23.63 2.22
C PRO A 111 4.37 23.61 3.70
N THR A 112 3.10 23.52 4.00
CA THR A 112 2.60 23.52 5.38
C THR A 112 2.74 22.17 6.07
N ALA A 113 2.64 22.14 7.41
CA ALA A 113 2.61 20.91 8.21
C ALA A 113 1.40 20.00 7.89
N TRP A 114 0.33 20.55 7.30
CA TRP A 114 -0.88 19.83 6.92
C TRP A 114 -0.76 19.06 5.61
N PHE A 115 0.28 19.34 4.80
CA PHE A 115 0.46 18.72 3.49
C PHE A 115 0.44 17.19 3.55
N ALA A 116 1.18 16.58 4.47
CA ALA A 116 1.27 15.13 4.58
C ALA A 116 -0.11 14.48 4.85
N TRP A 117 -0.89 15.05 5.77
CA TRP A 117 -2.22 14.54 6.12
C TRP A 117 -3.20 14.67 4.95
N LEU A 118 -3.23 15.84 4.31
CA LEU A 118 -4.05 16.09 3.14
C LEU A 118 -3.64 15.21 1.97
N PHE A 119 -2.35 14.97 1.80
CA PHE A 119 -1.84 14.09 0.75
C PHE A 119 -2.34 12.66 0.93
N TYR A 120 -2.21 12.05 2.11
CA TYR A 120 -2.68 10.68 2.34
C TYR A 120 -4.19 10.55 2.18
N PHE A 121 -4.96 11.53 2.66
CA PHE A 121 -6.41 11.55 2.50
C PHE A 121 -6.81 11.65 1.02
N SER A 122 -6.23 12.60 0.29
CA SER A 122 -6.49 12.81 -1.14
C SER A 122 -6.04 11.62 -1.98
N PHE A 123 -4.91 11.02 -1.63
CA PHE A 123 -4.39 9.82 -2.29
C PHE A 123 -5.33 8.63 -2.10
N ALA A 124 -5.75 8.35 -0.85
CA ALA A 124 -6.68 7.27 -0.56
C ALA A 124 -8.03 7.47 -1.29
N TYR A 125 -8.57 8.69 -1.28
CA TYR A 125 -9.78 9.03 -2.02
C TYR A 125 -9.59 8.84 -3.54
N GLY A 126 -8.46 9.31 -4.08
CA GLY A 126 -8.13 9.19 -5.50
C GLY A 126 -8.02 7.74 -5.96
N VAL A 127 -7.38 6.87 -5.16
CA VAL A 127 -7.30 5.43 -5.44
C VAL A 127 -8.69 4.80 -5.48
N LEU A 128 -9.56 5.12 -4.51
CA LEU A 128 -10.93 4.60 -4.49
C LEU A 128 -11.76 5.14 -5.66
N LEU A 129 -11.59 6.42 -6.01
CA LEU A 129 -12.24 7.00 -7.18
C LEU A 129 -11.84 6.27 -8.45
N LEU A 130 -10.54 6.03 -8.67
CA LEU A 130 -10.03 5.30 -9.83
C LEU A 130 -10.51 3.83 -9.86
N ALA A 131 -10.60 3.18 -8.69
CA ALA A 131 -10.98 1.78 -8.60
C ALA A 131 -12.49 1.53 -8.78
N PHE A 132 -13.33 2.45 -8.32
CA PHE A 132 -14.77 2.20 -8.21
C PHE A 132 -15.66 3.17 -9.01
N HIS A 133 -15.12 4.26 -9.58
CA HIS A 133 -15.95 5.18 -10.35
C HIS A 133 -16.36 4.58 -11.72
N PRO A 134 -17.65 4.57 -12.06
CA PRO A 134 -18.15 3.89 -13.26
C PRO A 134 -17.52 4.34 -14.58
N SER A 135 -17.10 5.62 -14.65
CA SER A 135 -16.47 6.18 -15.87
C SER A 135 -14.99 5.78 -16.04
N VAL A 136 -14.37 5.16 -15.04
CA VAL A 136 -12.94 4.75 -15.03
C VAL A 136 -12.81 3.25 -15.24
N GLN A 137 -13.71 2.65 -16.00
CA GLN A 137 -13.60 1.24 -16.34
C GLN A 137 -12.47 1.04 -17.35
N LEU A 138 -11.40 0.38 -16.93
CA LEU A 138 -10.29 -0.04 -17.77
C LEU A 138 -10.50 -1.52 -18.15
N PRO A 139 -11.12 -1.81 -19.31
CA PRO A 139 -11.48 -3.20 -19.68
C PRO A 139 -10.29 -4.15 -19.76
N SER A 140 -9.11 -3.59 -20.06
CA SER A 140 -7.86 -4.35 -20.18
C SER A 140 -7.26 -4.81 -18.83
N LEU A 141 -7.64 -4.18 -17.72
CA LEU A 141 -7.15 -4.58 -16.38
C LEU A 141 -7.90 -5.80 -15.83
N ASN A 142 -8.97 -6.22 -16.45
CA ASN A 142 -9.71 -7.44 -16.13
C ASN A 142 -9.01 -8.69 -16.69
N SER A 143 -7.70 -8.62 -16.92
CA SER A 143 -6.91 -9.76 -17.40
C SER A 143 -6.84 -10.84 -16.30
N ARG A 144 -6.90 -12.10 -16.72
CA ARG A 144 -6.85 -13.27 -15.86
C ARG A 144 -5.50 -13.43 -15.10
N SER A 145 -4.52 -12.59 -15.41
CA SER A 145 -3.16 -12.68 -14.88
C SER A 145 -2.82 -11.42 -14.10
N ASP A 146 -2.56 -11.56 -12.81
CA ASP A 146 -2.15 -10.47 -11.93
C ASP A 146 -0.68 -10.64 -11.55
N TYR A 147 0.19 -9.89 -12.20
CA TYR A 147 1.64 -9.93 -11.95
C TYR A 147 2.10 -8.94 -10.87
N SER A 148 1.18 -8.18 -10.26
CA SER A 148 1.53 -7.09 -9.34
C SER A 148 2.31 -7.59 -8.12
N TYR A 149 1.90 -8.72 -7.55
CA TYR A 149 2.58 -9.32 -6.41
C TYR A 149 4.01 -9.77 -6.78
N GLY A 150 4.19 -10.44 -7.91
CA GLY A 150 5.50 -10.83 -8.40
C GLY A 150 6.41 -9.62 -8.65
N VAL A 151 5.88 -8.56 -9.30
CA VAL A 151 6.63 -7.30 -9.51
C VAL A 151 7.08 -6.73 -8.16
N TYR A 152 6.20 -6.66 -7.18
CA TYR A 152 6.52 -6.16 -5.85
C TYR A 152 7.64 -6.96 -5.16
N VAL A 153 7.57 -8.29 -5.21
CA VAL A 153 8.54 -9.17 -4.53
C VAL A 153 9.89 -9.20 -5.24
N PHE A 154 9.90 -9.24 -6.58
CA PHE A 154 11.13 -9.43 -7.35
C PHE A 154 11.84 -8.13 -7.73
N ALA A 155 11.18 -6.97 -7.69
CA ALA A 155 11.77 -5.71 -8.12
C ALA A 155 13.06 -5.37 -7.37
N PHE A 156 13.04 -5.39 -6.04
CA PHE A 156 14.17 -4.99 -5.23
C PHE A 156 15.39 -5.93 -5.39
N PRO A 157 15.27 -7.27 -5.21
CA PRO A 157 16.42 -8.16 -5.33
C PRO A 157 17.01 -8.19 -6.74
N ILE A 158 16.20 -8.07 -7.80
CA ILE A 158 16.70 -7.99 -9.17
C ILE A 158 17.48 -6.69 -9.40
N GLN A 159 16.94 -5.54 -8.95
CA GLN A 159 17.66 -4.27 -9.04
C GLN A 159 19.00 -4.32 -8.27
N GLN A 160 18.98 -4.82 -7.04
CA GLN A 160 20.19 -4.98 -6.23
C GLN A 160 21.23 -5.85 -6.93
N THR A 161 20.82 -6.96 -7.53
CA THR A 161 21.70 -7.84 -8.27
C THR A 161 22.30 -7.16 -9.50
N ILE A 162 21.49 -6.45 -10.29
CA ILE A 162 21.93 -5.73 -11.49
C ILE A 162 22.93 -4.63 -11.11
N VAL A 163 22.65 -3.84 -10.08
CA VAL A 163 23.57 -2.80 -9.60
C VAL A 163 24.89 -3.41 -9.14
N SER A 164 24.85 -4.48 -8.36
CA SER A 164 26.05 -5.16 -7.86
C SER A 164 26.93 -5.73 -8.97
N VAL A 165 26.33 -6.30 -10.03
CA VAL A 165 27.04 -6.95 -11.13
C VAL A 165 27.50 -5.96 -12.18
N LEU A 166 26.63 -5.04 -12.60
CA LEU A 166 26.89 -4.12 -13.71
C LEU A 166 27.35 -2.72 -13.27
N ARG A 167 27.32 -2.42 -11.96
CA ARG A 167 27.71 -1.13 -11.37
C ARG A 167 27.04 0.07 -12.06
N ILE A 168 25.72 -0.03 -12.25
CA ILE A 168 24.92 0.99 -12.95
C ILE A 168 24.49 2.04 -11.93
N ASP A 169 24.89 3.30 -12.18
CA ASP A 169 24.52 4.47 -11.38
C ASP A 169 23.31 5.22 -11.97
N ASN A 170 23.00 5.01 -13.25
CA ASN A 170 21.91 5.68 -13.93
C ASN A 170 20.57 4.97 -13.66
N PRO A 171 19.59 5.64 -12.96
CA PRO A 171 18.32 5.02 -12.61
C PRO A 171 17.47 4.62 -13.82
N LEU A 172 17.52 5.37 -14.92
CA LEU A 172 16.76 5.05 -16.14
C LEU A 172 17.31 3.82 -16.84
N LEU A 173 18.63 3.68 -16.90
CA LEU A 173 19.28 2.50 -17.46
C LEU A 173 19.00 1.27 -16.59
N LEU A 174 19.09 1.43 -15.27
CA LEU A 174 18.73 0.36 -14.33
C LEU A 174 17.29 -0.09 -14.53
N PHE A 175 16.35 0.86 -14.63
CA PHE A 175 14.94 0.56 -14.89
C PHE A 175 14.76 -0.20 -16.22
N ALA A 176 15.39 0.26 -17.30
CA ALA A 176 15.26 -0.35 -18.62
C ALA A 176 15.76 -1.80 -18.66
N ILE A 177 16.82 -2.14 -17.89
CA ILE A 177 17.36 -3.48 -17.81
C ILE A 177 16.58 -4.35 -16.82
N ALA A 178 16.23 -3.81 -15.65
CA ALA A 178 15.58 -4.56 -14.58
C ALA A 178 14.13 -4.90 -14.92
N TYR A 179 13.39 -3.96 -15.51
CA TYR A 179 11.94 -4.09 -15.69
C TYR A 179 11.52 -5.31 -16.54
N PRO A 180 12.16 -5.63 -17.69
CA PRO A 180 11.84 -6.85 -18.44
C PRO A 180 12.11 -8.14 -17.63
N VAL A 181 13.19 -8.16 -16.86
CA VAL A 181 13.55 -9.32 -16.01
C VAL A 181 12.55 -9.49 -14.89
N ILE A 182 12.16 -8.39 -14.26
CA ILE A 182 11.11 -8.39 -13.21
C ILE A 182 9.80 -8.91 -13.75
N LEU A 183 9.36 -8.44 -14.92
CA LEU A 183 8.11 -8.90 -15.53
C LEU A 183 8.16 -10.38 -15.88
N MET A 184 9.27 -10.85 -16.42
CA MET A 184 9.47 -12.28 -16.74
C MET A 184 9.37 -13.13 -15.47
N MET A 185 10.07 -12.77 -14.40
CA MET A 185 10.03 -13.49 -13.13
C MET A 185 8.63 -13.45 -12.50
N SER A 186 7.95 -12.31 -12.60
CA SER A 186 6.57 -12.16 -12.09
C SER A 186 5.57 -13.03 -12.88
N ALA A 187 5.71 -13.09 -14.20
CA ALA A 187 4.90 -13.97 -15.03
C ALA A 187 5.15 -15.46 -14.72
N LEU A 188 6.40 -15.86 -14.52
CA LEU A 188 6.74 -17.22 -14.09
C LEU A 188 6.13 -17.53 -12.72
N SER A 189 6.27 -16.61 -11.73
CA SER A 189 5.67 -16.77 -10.41
C SER A 189 4.16 -16.94 -10.50
N TRP A 190 3.48 -16.08 -11.26
CA TRP A 190 2.04 -16.18 -11.45
C TRP A 190 1.61 -17.53 -12.02
N HIS A 191 2.19 -17.94 -13.14
CA HIS A 191 1.75 -19.14 -13.84
C HIS A 191 2.09 -20.45 -13.11
N TYR A 192 3.22 -20.51 -12.40
CA TYR A 192 3.66 -21.74 -11.75
C TYR A 192 3.30 -21.83 -10.27
N VAL A 193 3.13 -20.71 -9.58
CA VAL A 193 2.93 -20.67 -8.12
C VAL A 193 1.59 -20.04 -7.76
N GLU A 194 1.40 -18.74 -8.07
CA GLU A 194 0.30 -17.95 -7.52
C GLU A 194 -1.07 -18.41 -8.03
N SER A 195 -1.24 -18.57 -9.33
CA SER A 195 -2.50 -19.02 -9.94
C SER A 195 -2.93 -20.40 -9.43
N ARG A 196 -1.96 -21.30 -9.18
CA ARG A 196 -2.23 -22.62 -8.62
C ARG A 196 -2.66 -22.56 -7.16
N ALA A 197 -1.95 -21.73 -6.36
CA ALA A 197 -2.31 -21.52 -4.95
C ALA A 197 -3.72 -20.90 -4.81
N LEU A 198 -4.05 -19.93 -5.67
CA LEU A 198 -5.39 -19.35 -5.70
C LEU A 198 -6.47 -20.36 -6.12
N ALA A 199 -6.18 -21.24 -7.06
CA ALA A 199 -7.10 -22.31 -7.46
C ALA A 199 -7.40 -23.30 -6.30
N TRP A 200 -6.43 -23.54 -5.41
CA TRP A 200 -6.66 -24.36 -4.21
C TRP A 200 -7.63 -23.70 -3.22
N LYS A 201 -7.55 -22.37 -3.05
CA LYS A 201 -8.46 -21.63 -2.18
C LYS A 201 -9.93 -21.84 -2.53
N VAL A 202 -10.26 -22.04 -3.80
CA VAL A 202 -11.64 -22.27 -4.27
C VAL A 202 -12.16 -23.65 -3.84
N LYS A 203 -11.28 -24.63 -3.65
CA LYS A 203 -11.67 -26.00 -3.23
C LYS A 203 -12.04 -26.11 -1.74
N PHE A 204 -11.71 -25.11 -0.93
CA PHE A 204 -11.98 -25.08 0.51
C PHE A 204 -13.12 -24.12 0.89
N LYS A 205 -13.87 -23.61 -0.08
CA LYS A 205 -15.15 -22.92 0.10
C LYS A 205 -16.31 -23.88 -0.14
#